data_889aa9231e4fa43c6063d7ffd7a865a6
#
_entry.id   889aa9231e4fa43c6063d7ffd7a865a6
#
_cell.length_a   1.000
_cell.length_b   1.000
_cell.length_c   1.000
_cell.angle_alpha   90.00
_cell.angle_beta   90.00
_cell.angle_gamma   90.00
#
_symmetry.space_group_name_H-M   'P 1'
#
loop_
_entity.id
_entity.type
_entity.pdbx_description
1 polymer ?
#
loop_
_entity_poly.entity_id
_entity_poly.type
_entity_poly.pdbx_seq_one_letter_code
_entity_poly.pdbx_strand_id
1 'polypeptide(L)'
;INADLTAFSQTADDMATPLVRAIPRDMVAKARLKRLHYTSVLEMLAERFHASPALLKRLNPRLRIAAGQPVVVPNVTVVSAAEGKPLPDVVVHVSKSFSTLWVTDGAGKTIMHAPVTSGSEHDPLPIGMWTVTTVSRNPTFNYNPDLFWDAEPSHAMAKIPPGPNNPVGVVWIDLSKPHYGIHGTPEPSTIGHTESHGCV
;
A
#
# COMPACT_ATOMS: atom_id res chain seq x y z
N ILE A 1 -12.52 10.55 23.98
CA ILE A 1 -11.71 10.10 22.84
C ILE A 1 -11.42 11.36 22.04
N ASN A 2 -10.14 11.62 21.72
CA ASN A 2 -9.73 12.74 20.88
C ASN A 2 -10.43 12.59 19.52
N ALA A 3 -10.77 13.70 18.82
CA ALA A 3 -11.40 13.68 17.50
C ALA A 3 -10.64 12.85 16.47
N ASP A 4 -9.32 12.64 16.69
CA ASP A 4 -8.42 11.87 15.83
C ASP A 4 -8.48 10.35 16.04
N LEU A 5 -9.22 9.87 17.04
CA LEU A 5 -9.39 8.45 17.37
C LEU A 5 -10.86 8.07 17.45
N THR A 6 -11.15 6.84 17.05
CA THR A 6 -12.50 6.26 17.15
C THR A 6 -12.44 4.80 17.64
N ALA A 7 -13.56 4.29 18.13
CA ALA A 7 -13.71 2.88 18.47
C ALA A 7 -14.31 2.11 17.29
N PHE A 8 -13.63 1.10 16.82
CA PHE A 8 -14.10 0.16 15.81
C PHE A 8 -14.47 -1.17 16.46
N SER A 9 -15.64 -1.72 16.17
CA SER A 9 -16.05 -3.05 16.62
C SER A 9 -15.61 -4.08 15.57
N GLN A 10 -14.71 -4.99 15.95
CA GLN A 10 -14.26 -6.07 15.07
C GLN A 10 -15.45 -6.95 14.66
N THR A 11 -15.49 -7.33 13.38
CA THR A 11 -16.60 -8.11 12.81
C THR A 11 -16.25 -9.60 12.71
N ALA A 12 -17.26 -10.45 12.47
CA ALA A 12 -17.03 -11.85 12.14
C ALA A 12 -16.24 -12.01 10.84
N ASP A 13 -16.46 -11.14 9.86
CA ASP A 13 -15.74 -11.13 8.58
C ASP A 13 -14.26 -10.79 8.77
N ASP A 14 -13.93 -9.89 9.72
CA ASP A 14 -12.54 -9.62 10.08
C ASP A 14 -11.84 -10.88 10.60
N MET A 15 -12.55 -11.70 11.39
CA MET A 15 -12.01 -12.96 11.92
C MET A 15 -11.93 -14.06 10.86
N ALA A 16 -12.75 -14.00 9.82
CA ALA A 16 -12.75 -14.92 8.69
C ALA A 16 -11.72 -14.56 7.61
N THR A 17 -11.02 -13.44 7.75
CA THR A 17 -9.99 -13.00 6.81
C THR A 17 -8.94 -14.11 6.60
N PRO A 18 -8.67 -14.53 5.36
CA PRO A 18 -7.63 -15.52 5.09
C PRO A 18 -6.26 -15.02 5.53
N LEU A 19 -5.54 -15.85 6.28
CA LEU A 19 -4.21 -15.54 6.79
C LEU A 19 -3.18 -16.53 6.24
N VAL A 20 -1.91 -16.10 6.20
CA VAL A 20 -0.75 -16.98 5.95
C VAL A 20 0.17 -16.96 7.16
N ARG A 21 0.91 -18.03 7.36
CA ARG A 21 1.80 -18.16 8.53
C ARG A 21 2.95 -17.15 8.49
N ALA A 22 3.51 -16.93 7.31
CA ALA A 22 4.63 -16.02 7.09
C ALA A 22 4.74 -15.67 5.60
N ILE A 23 5.32 -14.52 5.32
CA ILE A 23 5.69 -14.06 3.98
C ILE A 23 7.22 -14.18 3.86
N PRO A 24 7.75 -14.93 2.87
CA PRO A 24 9.18 -14.94 2.59
C PRO A 24 9.69 -13.56 2.21
N ARG A 25 10.94 -13.23 2.54
CA ARG A 25 11.57 -12.00 2.04
C ARG A 25 11.96 -12.15 0.56
N ASP A 26 12.44 -13.32 0.19
CA ASP A 26 12.88 -13.66 -1.15
C ASP A 26 11.74 -13.61 -2.17
N MET A 27 11.97 -12.96 -3.31
CA MET A 27 10.95 -12.73 -4.36
C MET A 27 10.54 -14.03 -5.06
N VAL A 28 11.51 -14.92 -5.31
CA VAL A 28 11.24 -16.20 -5.97
C VAL A 28 10.46 -17.13 -5.03
N ALA A 29 10.76 -17.07 -3.73
CA ALA A 29 10.00 -17.81 -2.72
C ALA A 29 8.56 -17.27 -2.56
N LYS A 30 8.33 -15.95 -2.66
CA LYS A 30 6.98 -15.35 -2.69
C LYS A 30 6.15 -15.92 -3.85
N ALA A 31 6.76 -16.14 -5.02
CA ALA A 31 6.07 -16.67 -6.19
C ALA A 31 5.53 -18.11 -6.01
N ARG A 32 6.02 -18.86 -5.03
CA ARG A 32 5.55 -20.21 -4.70
C ARG A 32 4.28 -20.23 -3.85
N LEU A 33 3.89 -19.10 -3.29
CA LEU A 33 2.66 -18.98 -2.52
C LEU A 33 1.46 -18.86 -3.47
N LYS A 34 0.28 -19.34 -3.03
CA LYS A 34 -0.95 -19.19 -3.81
C LYS A 34 -1.49 -17.76 -3.78
N ARG A 35 -1.32 -17.07 -2.64
CA ARG A 35 -1.69 -15.68 -2.40
C ARG A 35 -0.84 -15.12 -1.26
N LEU A 36 -0.64 -13.80 -1.29
CA LEU A 36 0.11 -13.07 -0.26
C LEU A 36 -0.86 -12.38 0.71
N HIS A 37 -1.62 -13.22 1.45
CA HIS A 37 -2.57 -12.75 2.46
C HIS A 37 -1.86 -12.07 3.64
N TYR A 38 -2.61 -11.43 4.52
CA TYR A 38 -2.12 -10.95 5.81
C TYR A 38 -1.55 -12.09 6.66
N THR A 39 -0.60 -11.75 7.52
CA THR A 39 -0.05 -12.71 8.51
C THR A 39 -0.84 -12.70 9.81
N SER A 40 -1.64 -11.66 10.04
CA SER A 40 -2.48 -11.52 11.23
C SER A 40 -3.66 -10.59 11.00
N VAL A 41 -4.71 -10.75 11.80
CA VAL A 41 -5.84 -9.79 11.83
C VAL A 41 -5.37 -8.41 12.28
N LEU A 42 -4.38 -8.34 13.17
CA LEU A 42 -3.80 -7.05 13.58
C LEU A 42 -3.15 -6.31 12.43
N GLU A 43 -2.42 -6.98 11.55
CA GLU A 43 -1.85 -6.41 10.33
C GLU A 43 -2.96 -5.86 9.43
N MET A 44 -3.99 -6.66 9.17
CA MET A 44 -5.15 -6.25 8.38
C MET A 44 -5.85 -5.00 8.96
N LEU A 45 -6.06 -4.96 10.27
CA LEU A 45 -6.65 -3.79 10.93
C LEU A 45 -5.72 -2.57 10.85
N ALA A 46 -4.43 -2.78 11.01
CA ALA A 46 -3.44 -1.70 10.92
C ALA A 46 -3.46 -1.05 9.54
N GLU A 47 -3.45 -1.81 8.47
CA GLU A 47 -3.56 -1.29 7.12
C GLU A 47 -4.90 -0.60 6.85
N ARG A 48 -6.00 -1.21 7.28
CA ARG A 48 -7.36 -0.62 7.14
C ARG A 48 -7.47 0.77 7.76
N PHE A 49 -6.83 0.99 8.89
CA PHE A 49 -6.92 2.25 9.63
C PHE A 49 -5.65 3.11 9.49
N HIS A 50 -4.84 2.87 8.46
CA HIS A 50 -3.62 3.63 8.14
C HIS A 50 -2.72 3.82 9.37
N ALA A 51 -2.54 2.77 10.13
CA ALA A 51 -1.75 2.74 11.35
C ALA A 51 -0.69 1.63 11.31
N SER A 52 0.40 1.78 12.04
CA SER A 52 1.29 0.66 12.25
C SER A 52 0.70 -0.34 13.27
N PRO A 53 1.01 -1.64 13.17
CA PRO A 53 0.63 -2.60 14.20
C PRO A 53 1.12 -2.20 15.61
N ALA A 54 2.28 -1.55 15.69
CA ALA A 54 2.84 -1.02 16.94
C ALA A 54 1.96 0.11 17.52
N LEU A 55 1.46 1.01 16.67
CA LEU A 55 0.53 2.07 17.10
C LEU A 55 -0.77 1.46 17.63
N LEU A 56 -1.38 0.51 16.90
CA LEU A 56 -2.62 -0.13 17.37
C LEU A 56 -2.44 -0.84 18.71
N LYS A 57 -1.33 -1.55 18.92
CA LYS A 57 -1.01 -2.15 20.22
C LYS A 57 -0.86 -1.10 21.33
N ARG A 58 -0.21 0.03 21.05
CA ARG A 58 -0.02 1.12 22.02
C ARG A 58 -1.35 1.79 22.39
N LEU A 59 -2.23 1.99 21.40
CA LEU A 59 -3.59 2.53 21.63
C LEU A 59 -4.49 1.54 22.38
N ASN A 60 -4.19 0.25 22.29
CA ASN A 60 -4.99 -0.83 22.85
C ASN A 60 -4.11 -1.81 23.68
N PRO A 61 -3.63 -1.42 24.88
CA PRO A 61 -2.73 -2.28 25.68
C PRO A 61 -3.33 -3.64 26.06
N ARG A 62 -4.66 -3.76 26.03
CA ARG A 62 -5.41 -5.00 26.33
C ARG A 62 -6.13 -5.51 25.09
N LEU A 63 -5.57 -5.29 23.90
CA LEU A 63 -6.17 -5.71 22.63
C LEU A 63 -6.55 -7.20 22.65
N ARG A 64 -7.80 -7.47 22.34
CA ARG A 64 -8.33 -8.80 22.06
C ARG A 64 -8.78 -8.88 20.62
N ILE A 65 -8.25 -9.83 19.88
CA ILE A 65 -8.67 -10.09 18.50
C ILE A 65 -9.81 -11.10 18.54
N ALA A 66 -11.04 -10.57 18.48
CA ALA A 66 -12.26 -11.38 18.45
C ALA A 66 -13.43 -10.54 17.95
N ALA A 67 -14.42 -11.16 17.29
CA ALA A 67 -15.62 -10.49 16.84
C ALA A 67 -16.36 -9.82 18.03
N GLY A 68 -16.88 -8.62 17.81
CA GLY A 68 -17.56 -7.81 18.81
C GLY A 68 -16.63 -7.07 19.79
N GLN A 69 -15.33 -7.33 19.76
CA GLN A 69 -14.37 -6.61 20.62
C GLN A 69 -14.03 -5.24 20.04
N PRO A 70 -14.06 -4.17 20.85
CA PRO A 70 -13.70 -2.85 20.41
C PRO A 70 -12.19 -2.70 20.26
N VAL A 71 -11.78 -1.95 19.24
CA VAL A 71 -10.40 -1.51 19.01
C VAL A 71 -10.40 0.00 18.82
N VAL A 72 -9.58 0.71 19.56
CA VAL A 72 -9.32 2.14 19.33
C VAL A 72 -8.39 2.27 18.15
N VAL A 73 -8.83 3.00 17.13
CA VAL A 73 -8.12 3.18 15.86
C VAL A 73 -8.05 4.66 15.50
N PRO A 74 -7.12 5.09 14.63
CA PRO A 74 -7.17 6.42 14.04
C PRO A 74 -8.51 6.65 13.33
N ASN A 75 -9.07 7.85 13.50
CA ASN A 75 -10.30 8.27 12.82
C ASN A 75 -9.95 8.74 11.40
N VAL A 76 -9.54 7.80 10.57
CA VAL A 76 -9.23 8.05 9.17
C VAL A 76 -10.51 7.98 8.35
N THR A 77 -10.69 8.94 7.45
CA THR A 77 -11.72 8.84 6.45
C THR A 77 -11.31 7.73 5.49
N VAL A 78 -11.88 6.56 5.65
CA VAL A 78 -11.83 5.55 4.59
C VAL A 78 -12.56 6.19 3.42
N VAL A 79 -11.83 6.68 2.44
CA VAL A 79 -12.42 7.07 1.17
C VAL A 79 -12.91 5.76 0.56
N SER A 80 -14.13 5.40 0.90
CA SER A 80 -14.89 4.44 0.12
C SER A 80 -14.82 4.99 -1.29
N ALA A 81 -14.20 4.26 -2.20
CA ALA A 81 -14.30 4.58 -3.61
C ALA A 81 -15.80 4.74 -3.85
N ALA A 82 -16.22 5.98 -4.07
CA ALA A 82 -17.61 6.29 -4.35
C ALA A 82 -17.98 5.39 -5.52
N GLU A 83 -18.83 4.43 -5.26
CA GLU A 83 -19.16 3.41 -6.24
C GLU A 83 -19.62 4.12 -7.52
N GLY A 84 -18.81 4.02 -8.56
CA GLY A 84 -19.29 4.14 -9.91
C GLY A 84 -19.17 5.46 -10.64
N LYS A 85 -18.61 6.53 -10.13
CA LYS A 85 -18.32 7.71 -10.98
C LYS A 85 -16.83 7.97 -11.04
N PRO A 86 -16.20 7.85 -12.23
CA PRO A 86 -14.86 8.37 -12.44
C PRO A 86 -14.85 9.85 -12.02
N LEU A 87 -13.87 10.26 -11.22
CA LEU A 87 -13.64 11.69 -11.00
C LEU A 87 -13.08 12.24 -12.31
N PRO A 88 -13.78 13.15 -13.00
CA PRO A 88 -13.24 13.73 -14.21
C PRO A 88 -12.08 14.68 -13.85
N ASP A 89 -11.08 14.72 -14.71
CA ASP A 89 -10.01 15.71 -14.71
C ASP A 89 -9.24 15.87 -13.39
N VAL A 90 -8.85 14.75 -12.76
CA VAL A 90 -7.95 14.79 -11.60
C VAL A 90 -6.50 14.85 -12.03
N VAL A 91 -5.69 15.61 -11.27
CA VAL A 91 -4.24 15.64 -11.41
C VAL A 91 -3.61 15.09 -10.14
N VAL A 92 -2.72 14.11 -10.32
CA VAL A 92 -1.90 13.57 -9.23
C VAL A 92 -0.57 14.29 -9.23
N HIS A 93 -0.23 14.90 -8.11
CA HIS A 93 1.04 15.57 -7.88
C HIS A 93 1.90 14.74 -6.95
N VAL A 94 3.18 14.60 -7.26
CA VAL A 94 4.16 13.91 -6.41
C VAL A 94 5.33 14.84 -6.14
N SER A 95 5.68 15.01 -4.87
CA SER A 95 6.85 15.78 -4.45
C SER A 95 7.89 14.86 -3.83
N LYS A 96 9.07 14.78 -4.45
CA LYS A 96 10.21 14.04 -3.90
C LYS A 96 10.70 14.69 -2.60
N SER A 97 10.84 16.02 -2.57
CA SER A 97 11.40 16.75 -1.42
C SER A 97 10.55 16.69 -0.16
N PHE A 98 9.24 16.53 -0.32
CA PHE A 98 8.29 16.43 0.80
C PHE A 98 7.82 14.99 1.05
N SER A 99 8.21 14.02 0.22
CA SER A 99 7.73 12.63 0.29
C SER A 99 6.21 12.56 0.38
N THR A 100 5.51 13.33 -0.48
CA THR A 100 4.06 13.44 -0.46
C THR A 100 3.47 13.32 -1.86
N LEU A 101 2.24 12.80 -1.89
CA LEU A 101 1.36 12.80 -3.03
C LEU A 101 0.09 13.57 -2.67
N TRP A 102 -0.41 14.41 -3.58
CA TRP A 102 -1.75 14.98 -3.45
C TRP A 102 -2.49 14.94 -4.78
N VAL A 103 -3.80 14.90 -4.69
CA VAL A 103 -4.68 14.87 -5.86
C VAL A 103 -5.54 16.12 -5.87
N THR A 104 -5.59 16.79 -7.01
CA THR A 104 -6.49 17.93 -7.25
C THR A 104 -7.59 17.55 -8.22
N ASP A 105 -8.78 18.14 -8.03
CA ASP A 105 -9.88 18.09 -8.99
C ASP A 105 -9.66 19.10 -10.15
N GLY A 106 -10.58 19.10 -11.13
CA GLY A 106 -10.53 20.02 -12.29
C GLY A 106 -10.62 21.51 -11.92
N ALA A 107 -11.02 21.86 -10.69
CA ALA A 107 -11.01 23.22 -10.17
C ALA A 107 -9.72 23.58 -9.42
N GLY A 108 -8.76 22.64 -9.34
CA GLY A 108 -7.50 22.80 -8.61
C GLY A 108 -7.61 22.61 -7.10
N LYS A 109 -8.75 22.18 -6.57
CA LYS A 109 -8.94 21.90 -5.15
C LYS A 109 -8.30 20.56 -4.78
N THR A 110 -7.49 20.54 -3.73
CA THR A 110 -6.95 19.29 -3.18
C THR A 110 -8.08 18.45 -2.58
N ILE A 111 -8.22 17.22 -3.09
CA ILE A 111 -9.24 16.24 -2.65
C ILE A 111 -8.64 15.04 -1.93
N MET A 112 -7.33 14.83 -2.05
CA MET A 112 -6.59 13.77 -1.36
C MET A 112 -5.16 14.23 -1.09
N HIS A 113 -4.59 13.75 0.02
CA HIS A 113 -3.18 13.92 0.36
C HIS A 113 -2.69 12.69 1.09
N ALA A 114 -1.49 12.20 0.76
CA ALA A 114 -0.89 11.04 1.39
C ALA A 114 0.64 11.16 1.45
N PRO A 115 1.30 10.62 2.48
CA PRO A 115 2.74 10.40 2.44
C PRO A 115 3.06 9.31 1.43
N VAL A 116 4.24 9.41 0.81
CA VAL A 116 4.73 8.40 -0.14
C VAL A 116 6.22 8.14 0.05
N THR A 117 6.66 7.00 -0.41
CA THR A 117 8.07 6.71 -0.69
C THR A 117 8.30 6.90 -2.18
N SER A 118 9.42 7.50 -2.58
CA SER A 118 9.67 7.76 -4.00
C SER A 118 11.16 7.82 -4.30
N GLY A 119 11.59 6.97 -5.23
CA GLY A 119 12.93 6.98 -5.81
C GLY A 119 14.09 6.89 -4.79
N SER A 120 15.24 6.56 -5.28
CA SER A 120 16.53 6.50 -4.57
C SER A 120 17.58 7.31 -5.30
N GLU A 121 18.85 7.24 -4.87
CA GLU A 121 19.97 7.75 -5.65
C GLU A 121 20.22 6.90 -6.90
N HIS A 122 19.99 5.58 -6.81
CA HIS A 122 20.14 4.65 -7.92
C HIS A 122 18.99 4.74 -8.93
N ASP A 123 17.76 4.82 -8.42
CA ASP A 123 16.54 4.91 -9.21
C ASP A 123 15.77 6.18 -8.83
N PRO A 124 16.20 7.35 -9.30
CA PRO A 124 15.58 8.61 -8.90
C PRO A 124 14.15 8.74 -9.42
N LEU A 125 13.29 9.38 -8.62
CA LEU A 125 11.95 9.75 -9.08
C LEU A 125 12.05 10.56 -10.37
N PRO A 126 11.41 10.12 -11.47
CA PRO A 126 11.44 10.85 -12.72
C PRO A 126 10.67 12.16 -12.60
N ILE A 127 11.30 13.27 -12.98
CA ILE A 127 10.63 14.58 -13.01
C ILE A 127 10.00 14.79 -14.37
N GLY A 128 8.71 15.08 -14.39
CA GLY A 128 7.96 15.29 -15.64
C GLY A 128 6.46 15.13 -15.45
N MET A 129 5.75 15.08 -16.57
CA MET A 129 4.30 14.83 -16.62
C MET A 129 4.04 13.50 -17.31
N TRP A 130 3.25 12.66 -16.68
CA TRP A 130 2.89 11.32 -17.15
C TRP A 130 1.37 11.17 -17.09
N THR A 131 0.81 10.34 -17.94
CA THR A 131 -0.62 10.01 -17.89
C THR A 131 -0.81 8.64 -17.24
N VAL A 132 -1.89 8.48 -16.48
CA VAL A 132 -2.35 7.18 -16.00
C VAL A 132 -2.89 6.40 -17.20
N THR A 133 -2.35 5.20 -17.44
CA THR A 133 -2.77 4.35 -18.56
C THR A 133 -3.72 3.25 -18.11
N THR A 134 -3.48 2.66 -16.93
CA THR A 134 -4.27 1.55 -16.41
C THR A 134 -4.29 1.56 -14.88
N VAL A 135 -5.35 1.06 -14.28
CA VAL A 135 -5.46 0.81 -12.84
C VAL A 135 -5.79 -0.66 -12.63
N SER A 136 -4.87 -1.39 -12.02
CA SER A 136 -5.03 -2.81 -11.71
C SER A 136 -5.27 -3.02 -10.22
N ARG A 137 -6.36 -3.71 -9.86
CA ARG A 137 -6.66 -4.12 -8.49
C ARG A 137 -6.18 -5.55 -8.26
N ASN A 138 -5.59 -5.80 -7.10
CA ASN A 138 -4.98 -7.09 -6.75
C ASN A 138 -4.04 -7.61 -7.87
N PRO A 139 -3.02 -6.84 -8.25
CA PRO A 139 -2.15 -7.18 -9.36
C PRO A 139 -1.30 -8.42 -9.05
N THR A 140 -0.96 -9.17 -10.08
CA THR A 140 0.19 -10.05 -10.06
C THR A 140 1.43 -9.21 -10.33
N PHE A 141 2.45 -9.30 -9.49
CA PHE A 141 3.70 -8.60 -9.73
C PHE A 141 4.65 -9.46 -10.57
N ASN A 142 5.02 -8.97 -11.74
CA ASN A 142 5.98 -9.62 -12.62
C ASN A 142 7.40 -9.17 -12.24
N TYR A 143 8.02 -9.91 -11.32
CA TYR A 143 9.38 -9.64 -10.90
C TYR A 143 10.38 -9.97 -12.00
N ASN A 144 11.14 -8.97 -12.42
CA ASN A 144 12.31 -9.12 -13.30
C ASN A 144 13.56 -8.61 -12.56
N PRO A 145 14.50 -9.47 -12.14
CA PRO A 145 15.67 -9.05 -11.39
C PRO A 145 16.55 -8.04 -12.13
N ASP A 146 16.55 -8.03 -13.45
CA ASP A 146 17.34 -7.09 -14.26
C ASP A 146 16.92 -5.61 -14.08
N LEU A 147 15.74 -5.39 -13.49
CA LEU A 147 15.22 -4.04 -13.20
C LEU A 147 15.57 -3.56 -11.78
N PHE A 148 16.31 -4.36 -11.01
CA PHE A 148 16.62 -4.06 -9.60
C PHE A 148 18.12 -4.17 -9.37
N TRP A 149 18.76 -3.06 -9.05
CA TRP A 149 20.21 -3.01 -8.82
C TRP A 149 20.67 -3.83 -7.61
N ASP A 150 19.76 -4.09 -6.67
CA ASP A 150 19.98 -4.86 -5.44
C ASP A 150 19.42 -6.30 -5.51
N ALA A 151 19.04 -6.74 -6.71
CA ALA A 151 18.57 -8.11 -6.91
C ALA A 151 19.69 -9.12 -6.68
N GLU A 152 19.34 -10.23 -6.02
CA GLU A 152 20.28 -11.36 -5.87
C GLU A 152 20.65 -11.93 -7.25
N PRO A 153 21.94 -12.14 -7.54
CA PRO A 153 22.37 -12.64 -8.86
C PRO A 153 21.79 -13.99 -9.28
N SER A 154 21.31 -14.77 -8.32
CA SER A 154 20.69 -16.09 -8.54
C SER A 154 19.19 -16.01 -8.83
N HIS A 155 18.59 -14.82 -8.73
CA HIS A 155 17.15 -14.67 -8.97
C HIS A 155 16.81 -14.84 -10.45
N ALA A 156 15.69 -15.53 -10.70
CA ALA A 156 15.04 -15.61 -12.00
C ALA A 156 13.77 -14.76 -12.01
N MET A 157 13.29 -14.42 -13.19
CA MET A 157 11.97 -13.83 -13.37
C MET A 157 10.91 -14.66 -12.67
N ALA A 158 9.98 -14.00 -11.98
CA ALA A 158 8.95 -14.67 -11.22
C ALA A 158 7.62 -13.93 -11.26
N LYS A 159 6.51 -14.66 -11.24
CA LYS A 159 5.16 -14.10 -11.12
C LYS A 159 4.73 -14.21 -9.66
N ILE A 160 4.71 -13.09 -8.97
CA ILE A 160 4.35 -13.03 -7.56
C ILE A 160 2.84 -12.82 -7.46
N PRO A 161 2.11 -13.72 -6.76
CA PRO A 161 0.65 -13.69 -6.73
C PRO A 161 0.10 -12.48 -5.98
N PRO A 162 -1.19 -12.13 -6.21
CA PRO A 162 -1.83 -11.02 -5.56
C PRO A 162 -2.02 -11.21 -4.05
N GLY A 163 -2.21 -10.11 -3.36
CA GLY A 163 -2.52 -10.03 -1.93
C GLY A 163 -1.94 -8.79 -1.28
N PRO A 164 -2.34 -8.46 -0.04
CA PRO A 164 -1.85 -7.27 0.67
C PRO A 164 -0.33 -7.28 0.84
N ASN A 165 0.28 -8.45 1.01
CA ASN A 165 1.73 -8.62 1.11
C ASN A 165 2.46 -8.78 -0.25
N ASN A 166 1.79 -8.43 -1.36
CA ASN A 166 2.46 -8.32 -2.66
C ASN A 166 3.42 -7.12 -2.65
N PRO A 167 4.61 -7.20 -3.30
CA PRO A 167 5.58 -6.09 -3.35
C PRO A 167 4.99 -4.76 -3.79
N VAL A 168 3.95 -4.76 -4.63
CA VAL A 168 3.26 -3.56 -5.10
C VAL A 168 1.87 -3.38 -4.44
N GLY A 169 1.61 -4.08 -3.35
CA GLY A 169 0.36 -3.99 -2.61
C GLY A 169 -0.86 -4.48 -3.41
N VAL A 170 -2.01 -3.90 -3.13
CA VAL A 170 -3.31 -4.32 -3.70
C VAL A 170 -3.78 -3.46 -4.88
N VAL A 171 -3.04 -2.41 -5.23
CA VAL A 171 -3.33 -1.54 -6.37
C VAL A 171 -2.04 -1.15 -7.07
N TRP A 172 -2.07 -1.22 -8.40
CA TRP A 172 -1.06 -0.68 -9.29
C TRP A 172 -1.71 0.30 -10.26
N ILE A 173 -1.22 1.53 -10.29
CA ILE A 173 -1.61 2.60 -11.21
C ILE A 173 -0.45 2.78 -12.19
N ASP A 174 -0.66 2.33 -13.41
CA ASP A 174 0.36 2.33 -14.45
C ASP A 174 0.46 3.71 -15.11
N LEU A 175 1.68 4.12 -15.43
CA LEU A 175 1.96 5.42 -16.04
C LEU A 175 2.44 5.26 -17.49
N SER A 176 2.30 6.32 -18.28
CA SER A 176 2.82 6.36 -19.65
C SER A 176 4.36 6.27 -19.74
N LYS A 177 5.07 6.42 -18.62
CA LYS A 177 6.49 6.12 -18.53
C LYS A 177 6.68 4.62 -18.27
N PRO A 178 7.36 3.88 -19.18
CA PRO A 178 7.59 2.45 -19.00
C PRO A 178 8.25 2.11 -17.66
N HIS A 179 7.77 1.07 -17.00
CA HIS A 179 8.26 0.54 -15.72
C HIS A 179 8.04 1.45 -14.50
N TYR A 180 7.25 2.51 -14.62
CA TYR A 180 6.91 3.39 -13.50
C TYR A 180 5.42 3.34 -13.19
N GLY A 181 5.10 3.38 -11.91
CA GLY A 181 3.73 3.37 -11.41
C GLY A 181 3.60 3.98 -10.02
N ILE A 182 2.36 4.16 -9.61
CA ILE A 182 1.96 4.47 -8.24
C ILE A 182 1.30 3.22 -7.68
N HIS A 183 1.76 2.74 -6.53
CA HIS A 183 1.29 1.46 -6.02
C HIS A 183 1.33 1.37 -4.50
N GLY A 184 0.66 0.36 -3.95
CA GLY A 184 0.73 0.03 -2.54
C GLY A 184 2.05 -0.59 -2.11
N THR A 185 2.17 -0.89 -0.83
CA THR A 185 3.35 -1.52 -0.25
C THR A 185 2.94 -2.57 0.78
N PRO A 186 3.68 -3.67 0.93
CA PRO A 186 3.48 -4.63 2.03
C PRO A 186 4.01 -4.11 3.37
N GLU A 187 4.73 -2.98 3.37
CA GLU A 187 5.33 -2.40 4.56
C GLU A 187 4.92 -0.93 4.76
N PRO A 188 3.63 -0.63 5.02
CA PRO A 188 3.13 0.75 5.08
C PRO A 188 3.81 1.62 6.14
N SER A 189 4.37 0.99 7.18
CA SER A 189 5.09 1.71 8.25
C SER A 189 6.43 2.32 7.80
N THR A 190 6.91 1.98 6.61
CA THR A 190 8.16 2.51 6.04
C THR A 190 7.92 3.69 5.08
N ILE A 191 6.66 3.98 4.74
CA ILE A 191 6.32 5.07 3.82
C ILE A 191 6.90 6.40 4.31
N GLY A 192 7.62 7.10 3.42
CA GLY A 192 8.31 8.36 3.72
C GLY A 192 9.62 8.22 4.48
N HIS A 193 10.02 7.01 4.86
CA HIS A 193 11.25 6.73 5.62
C HIS A 193 12.26 5.84 4.88
N THR A 194 11.89 5.34 3.72
CA THR A 194 12.73 4.50 2.86
C THR A 194 12.76 5.04 1.44
N GLU A 195 13.58 4.43 0.62
CA GLU A 195 13.70 4.72 -0.80
C GLU A 195 13.05 3.60 -1.62
N SER A 196 12.65 3.91 -2.86
CA SER A 196 12.09 2.95 -3.81
C SER A 196 12.97 2.81 -5.04
N HIS A 197 12.66 1.84 -5.90
CA HIS A 197 13.27 1.67 -7.23
C HIS A 197 12.57 2.58 -8.28
N GLY A 198 12.31 3.84 -7.92
CA GLY A 198 11.77 4.85 -8.81
C GLY A 198 10.25 5.02 -8.81
N CYS A 199 9.49 4.00 -8.42
CA CYS A 199 8.04 4.08 -8.27
C CYS A 199 7.60 4.88 -7.03
N VAL A 200 6.32 5.22 -6.96
CA VAL A 200 5.69 5.96 -5.86
C VAL A 200 4.68 5.06 -5.14
#